data_331436e151121d6a524843bfd6105630
#
_entry.id   331436e151121d6a524843bfd6105630
#
_cell.length_a   1.000
_cell.length_b   1.000
_cell.length_c   1.000
_cell.angle_alpha   90.00
_cell.angle_beta   90.00
_cell.angle_gamma   90.00
#
_symmetry.space_group_name_H-M   'P 1'
#
loop_
_entity.id
_entity.type
_entity.pdbx_description
1 polymer ?
#
loop_
_entity_poly.entity_id
_entity_poly.type
_entity_poly.pdbx_seq_one_letter_code
_entity_poly.pdbx_strand_id
1 'polypeptide(L)'
;FVAAAPALEKAGKIPLAIGRQSWQTSGAFNVLIPAIAGKDVYIKVYKDKDEAVAAGPEMAKVFKAADDARKMAVKSNVQDWNQATNLVITGEAGGQIMGDWAQGEFQVAKQVAGKDYTCLPGLGVNALISTDGDSFYFPKLADAEKSKAQEALASVMMSPATQVAFNLKKGSLPVRGDVDTNAANDCMKKGLDILAKGNTIPSTNQMMTEDTNTQINDLFSQFFAEPAMTAEDAQKRFADIIAAAE
;
A
#
# COMPACT_ATOMS: atom_id res chain seq x y z
N PHE A 1 7.41 14.36 -6.56
CA PHE A 1 7.97 14.06 -5.24
C PHE A 1 9.49 13.95 -5.31
N VAL A 2 10.06 13.13 -6.22
CA VAL A 2 11.53 12.99 -6.39
C VAL A 2 12.23 14.33 -6.57
N ALA A 3 11.67 15.23 -7.37
CA ALA A 3 12.22 16.56 -7.59
C ALA A 3 12.23 17.45 -6.32
N ALA A 4 11.35 17.17 -5.35
CA ALA A 4 11.28 17.89 -4.08
C ALA A 4 12.24 17.34 -3.01
N ALA A 5 12.72 16.09 -3.17
CA ALA A 5 13.55 15.42 -2.17
C ALA A 5 14.81 16.23 -1.78
N PRO A 6 15.59 16.82 -2.71
CA PRO A 6 16.77 17.62 -2.33
C PRO A 6 16.43 18.87 -1.50
N ALA A 7 15.26 19.47 -1.73
CA ALA A 7 14.81 20.63 -0.93
C ALA A 7 14.43 20.21 0.49
N LEU A 8 13.79 19.04 0.65
CA LEU A 8 13.47 18.47 1.96
C LEU A 8 14.75 18.12 2.74
N GLU A 9 15.71 17.47 2.08
CA GLU A 9 17.01 17.15 2.71
C GLU A 9 17.78 18.40 3.15
N LYS A 10 17.80 19.45 2.31
CA LYS A 10 18.41 20.73 2.67
C LYS A 10 17.73 21.39 3.87
N ALA A 11 16.41 21.18 4.02
CA ALA A 11 15.65 21.63 5.18
C ALA A 11 15.80 20.71 6.42
N GLY A 12 16.67 19.70 6.37
CA GLY A 12 16.89 18.75 7.46
C GLY A 12 15.76 17.72 7.62
N LYS A 13 14.88 17.54 6.60
CA LYS A 13 13.76 16.62 6.62
C LYS A 13 14.11 15.32 5.92
N ILE A 14 13.43 14.24 6.31
CA ILE A 14 13.45 12.95 5.60
C ILE A 14 12.53 13.07 4.38
N PRO A 15 12.99 12.88 3.16
CA PRO A 15 12.08 13.00 2.01
C PRO A 15 10.94 11.99 2.07
N LEU A 16 11.25 10.70 2.34
CA LEU A 16 10.29 9.60 2.37
C LEU A 16 10.46 8.78 3.65
N ALA A 17 9.38 8.62 4.42
CA ALA A 17 9.35 7.72 5.57
C ALA A 17 8.85 6.34 5.13
N ILE A 18 9.60 5.29 5.46
CA ILE A 18 9.21 3.88 5.24
C ILE A 18 9.66 3.09 6.47
N GLY A 19 8.78 2.27 7.03
CA GLY A 19 9.12 1.32 8.08
C GLY A 19 9.87 0.09 7.50
N ARG A 20 10.61 -0.61 8.35
CA ARG A 20 11.52 -1.69 7.93
C ARG A 20 10.92 -3.09 7.93
N GLN A 21 9.65 -3.26 8.27
CA GLN A 21 8.99 -4.56 8.11
C GLN A 21 8.90 -4.92 6.61
N SER A 22 9.13 -6.18 6.27
CA SER A 22 9.24 -6.66 4.88
C SER A 22 8.03 -6.32 4.02
N TRP A 23 6.81 -6.46 4.57
CA TRP A 23 5.57 -6.12 3.87
C TRP A 23 5.45 -4.62 3.52
N GLN A 24 6.09 -3.72 4.28
CA GLN A 24 6.06 -2.29 3.99
C GLN A 24 6.96 -1.93 2.80
N THR A 25 8.14 -2.54 2.72
CA THR A 25 9.07 -2.32 1.61
C THR A 25 8.54 -2.92 0.31
N SER A 26 7.97 -4.13 0.36
CA SER A 26 7.31 -4.75 -0.81
C SER A 26 6.03 -4.01 -1.20
N GLY A 27 5.24 -3.55 -0.23
CA GLY A 27 4.06 -2.72 -0.49
C GLY A 27 4.40 -1.40 -1.19
N ALA A 28 5.49 -0.75 -0.76
CA ALA A 28 5.99 0.44 -1.45
C ALA A 28 6.43 0.14 -2.89
N PHE A 29 7.05 -1.01 -3.13
CA PHE A 29 7.39 -1.44 -4.48
C PHE A 29 6.16 -1.76 -5.32
N ASN A 30 5.20 -2.48 -4.76
CA ASN A 30 4.00 -2.92 -5.47
C ASN A 30 3.16 -1.75 -6.01
N VAL A 31 3.16 -0.60 -5.35
CA VAL A 31 2.49 0.60 -5.87
C VAL A 31 3.27 1.30 -6.97
N LEU A 32 4.60 1.13 -7.02
CA LEU A 32 5.43 1.70 -8.08
C LEU A 32 5.16 1.04 -9.45
N ILE A 33 4.83 -0.26 -9.48
CA ILE A 33 4.58 -0.95 -10.76
C ILE A 33 3.41 -0.31 -11.51
N PRO A 34 2.18 -0.25 -10.99
CA PRO A 34 1.08 0.37 -11.72
C PRO A 34 1.27 1.87 -11.92
N ALA A 35 1.98 2.56 -11.02
CA ALA A 35 2.25 3.99 -11.17
C ALA A 35 3.20 4.30 -12.33
N ILE A 36 4.22 3.48 -12.58
CA ILE A 36 5.29 3.74 -13.55
C ILE A 36 5.10 2.93 -14.82
N ALA A 37 4.87 1.63 -14.68
CA ALA A 37 4.75 0.70 -15.79
C ALA A 37 3.30 0.44 -16.24
N GLY A 38 2.31 0.85 -15.44
CA GLY A 38 0.90 0.73 -15.76
C GLY A 38 0.26 -0.58 -15.32
N LYS A 39 -1.08 -0.61 -15.40
CA LYS A 39 -1.92 -1.75 -14.97
C LYS A 39 -1.58 -3.04 -15.72
N ASP A 40 -1.35 -2.95 -17.03
CA ASP A 40 -1.13 -4.14 -17.86
C ASP A 40 0.17 -4.86 -17.48
N VAL A 41 1.24 -4.12 -17.21
CA VAL A 41 2.52 -4.69 -16.72
C VAL A 41 2.31 -5.34 -15.35
N TYR A 42 1.60 -4.69 -14.45
CA TYR A 42 1.28 -5.24 -13.13
C TYR A 42 0.55 -6.59 -13.24
N ILE A 43 -0.47 -6.68 -14.10
CA ILE A 43 -1.22 -7.91 -14.31
C ILE A 43 -0.36 -9.00 -14.95
N LYS A 44 0.40 -8.69 -16.00
CA LYS A 44 1.29 -9.65 -16.64
C LYS A 44 2.30 -10.25 -15.68
N VAL A 45 2.91 -9.40 -14.84
CA VAL A 45 3.90 -9.86 -13.86
C VAL A 45 3.26 -10.74 -12.80
N TYR A 46 2.20 -10.26 -12.13
CA TYR A 46 1.68 -10.95 -10.94
C TYR A 46 0.62 -12.00 -11.22
N LYS A 47 -0.23 -11.81 -12.21
CA LYS A 47 -1.27 -12.78 -12.57
C LYS A 47 -0.78 -13.78 -13.60
N ASP A 48 -0.16 -13.29 -14.68
CA ASP A 48 0.22 -14.13 -15.80
C ASP A 48 1.62 -14.77 -15.61
N LYS A 49 2.36 -14.36 -14.55
CA LYS A 49 3.72 -14.85 -14.24
C LYS A 49 4.70 -14.67 -15.39
N ASP A 50 4.56 -13.56 -16.13
CA ASP A 50 5.37 -13.30 -17.32
C ASP A 50 6.78 -12.83 -16.92
N GLU A 51 7.73 -13.79 -16.91
CA GLU A 51 9.15 -13.55 -16.63
C GLU A 51 9.75 -12.52 -17.58
N ALA A 52 9.43 -12.60 -18.88
CA ALA A 52 10.00 -11.69 -19.88
C ALA A 52 9.58 -10.23 -19.61
N VAL A 53 8.33 -10.02 -19.15
CA VAL A 53 7.86 -8.71 -18.70
C VAL A 53 8.55 -8.31 -17.40
N ALA A 54 8.72 -9.22 -16.44
CA ALA A 54 9.39 -8.95 -15.18
C ALA A 54 10.86 -8.55 -15.37
N ALA A 55 11.56 -9.20 -16.32
CA ALA A 55 12.93 -8.86 -16.71
C ALA A 55 13.02 -7.67 -17.69
N GLY A 56 11.87 -7.16 -18.17
CA GLY A 56 11.78 -6.20 -19.25
C GLY A 56 12.10 -4.74 -18.86
N PRO A 57 12.20 -3.85 -19.86
CA PRO A 57 12.66 -2.47 -19.68
C PRO A 57 11.65 -1.62 -18.88
N GLU A 58 10.35 -1.93 -18.89
CA GLU A 58 9.37 -1.19 -18.08
C GLU A 58 9.57 -1.48 -16.59
N MET A 59 9.85 -2.72 -16.23
CA MET A 59 10.20 -3.08 -14.87
C MET A 59 11.55 -2.52 -14.44
N ALA A 60 12.53 -2.36 -15.35
CA ALA A 60 13.78 -1.68 -15.03
C ALA A 60 13.56 -0.23 -14.58
N LYS A 61 12.59 0.48 -15.15
CA LYS A 61 12.19 1.83 -14.68
C LYS A 61 11.60 1.78 -13.28
N VAL A 62 10.81 0.75 -12.97
CA VAL A 62 10.22 0.54 -11.64
C VAL A 62 11.31 0.28 -10.59
N PHE A 63 12.28 -0.59 -10.89
CA PHE A 63 13.40 -0.88 -10.00
C PHE A 63 14.30 0.34 -9.78
N LYS A 64 14.51 1.15 -10.82
CA LYS A 64 15.21 2.43 -10.65
C LYS A 64 14.46 3.36 -9.70
N ALA A 65 13.14 3.47 -9.82
CA ALA A 65 12.34 4.30 -8.93
C ALA A 65 12.33 3.75 -7.49
N ALA A 66 12.36 2.42 -7.32
CA ALA A 66 12.50 1.79 -6.01
C ALA A 66 13.89 2.10 -5.39
N ASP A 67 14.95 2.13 -6.20
CA ASP A 67 16.28 2.55 -5.78
C ASP A 67 16.30 4.02 -5.33
N ASP A 68 15.64 4.90 -6.07
CA ASP A 68 15.49 6.29 -5.69
C ASP A 68 14.66 6.42 -4.38
N ALA A 69 13.59 5.62 -4.23
CA ALA A 69 12.77 5.61 -3.01
C ALA A 69 13.56 5.16 -1.78
N ARG A 70 14.34 4.07 -1.87
CA ARG A 70 15.16 3.63 -0.72
C ARG A 70 16.24 4.64 -0.33
N LYS A 71 16.83 5.36 -1.30
CA LYS A 71 17.78 6.44 -1.04
C LYS A 71 17.11 7.61 -0.30
N MET A 72 15.90 7.99 -0.71
CA MET A 72 15.12 9.01 -0.01
C MET A 72 14.69 8.58 1.39
N ALA A 73 14.57 7.27 1.64
CA ALA A 73 14.16 6.71 2.92
C ALA A 73 15.32 6.33 3.86
N VAL A 74 16.57 6.53 3.45
CA VAL A 74 17.76 6.06 4.20
C VAL A 74 17.80 6.53 5.64
N LYS A 75 17.28 7.71 5.93
CA LYS A 75 17.20 8.29 7.28
C LYS A 75 15.92 7.92 8.04
N SER A 76 14.99 7.21 7.41
CA SER A 76 13.79 6.68 8.07
C SER A 76 14.17 5.47 8.91
N ASN A 77 14.60 5.72 10.15
CA ASN A 77 15.09 4.68 11.05
C ASN A 77 13.96 4.21 11.99
N VAL A 78 12.85 3.75 11.41
CA VAL A 78 11.67 3.26 12.14
C VAL A 78 11.31 1.85 11.68
N GLN A 79 10.74 1.05 12.58
CA GLN A 79 10.34 -0.32 12.30
C GLN A 79 8.93 -0.41 11.75
N ASP A 80 8.00 0.27 12.40
CA ASP A 80 6.58 0.13 12.14
C ASP A 80 6.04 1.25 11.26
N TRP A 81 4.99 0.93 10.49
CA TRP A 81 4.35 1.86 9.57
C TRP A 81 3.77 3.10 10.25
N ASN A 82 3.20 2.95 11.46
CA ASN A 82 2.64 4.05 12.23
C ASN A 82 3.72 5.00 12.77
N GLN A 83 4.93 4.49 13.06
CA GLN A 83 6.08 5.32 13.38
C GLN A 83 6.49 6.16 12.17
N ALA A 84 6.51 5.55 10.97
CA ALA A 84 6.77 6.29 9.73
C ALA A 84 5.68 7.33 9.44
N THR A 85 4.40 7.00 9.71
CA THR A 85 3.29 7.97 9.61
C THR A 85 3.49 9.14 10.60
N ASN A 86 3.94 8.85 11.81
CA ASN A 86 4.19 9.90 12.81
C ASN A 86 5.29 10.88 12.37
N LEU A 87 6.33 10.43 11.67
CA LEU A 87 7.35 11.33 11.10
C LEU A 87 6.73 12.33 10.08
N VAL A 88 5.70 11.91 9.35
CA VAL A 88 4.96 12.81 8.46
C VAL A 88 4.07 13.77 9.25
N ILE A 89 3.35 13.25 10.25
CA ILE A 89 2.47 14.04 11.13
C ILE A 89 3.25 15.16 11.84
N THR A 90 4.46 14.87 12.33
CA THR A 90 5.32 15.85 13.02
C THR A 90 6.09 16.76 12.06
N GLY A 91 5.98 16.52 10.76
CA GLY A 91 6.71 17.27 9.74
C GLY A 91 8.21 16.98 9.71
N GLU A 92 8.65 15.85 10.28
CA GLU A 92 10.03 15.36 10.17
C GLU A 92 10.27 14.69 8.82
N ALA A 93 9.22 14.11 8.21
CA ALA A 93 9.27 13.55 6.87
C ALA A 93 8.30 14.25 5.90
N GLY A 94 8.67 14.29 4.61
CA GLY A 94 7.88 14.91 3.55
C GLY A 94 6.71 14.04 3.06
N GLY A 95 6.78 12.72 3.24
CA GLY A 95 5.72 11.80 2.84
C GLY A 95 6.00 10.36 3.23
N GLN A 96 5.00 9.50 3.02
CA GLN A 96 5.05 8.06 3.24
C GLN A 96 4.32 7.34 2.11
N ILE A 97 4.81 6.19 1.70
CA ILE A 97 4.05 5.25 0.88
C ILE A 97 3.40 4.24 1.82
N MET A 98 2.07 4.27 1.92
CA MET A 98 1.29 3.40 2.81
C MET A 98 -0.16 3.30 2.31
N GLY A 99 -0.88 2.32 2.85
CA GLY A 99 -2.31 2.18 2.59
C GLY A 99 -3.17 3.27 3.25
N ASP A 100 -4.42 3.33 2.87
CA ASP A 100 -5.38 4.34 3.31
C ASP A 100 -5.62 4.35 4.82
N TRP A 101 -5.40 3.22 5.51
CA TRP A 101 -5.50 3.11 6.97
C TRP A 101 -4.57 4.06 7.74
N ALA A 102 -3.48 4.53 7.12
CA ALA A 102 -2.61 5.53 7.73
C ALA A 102 -3.36 6.83 8.09
N GLN A 103 -4.48 7.11 7.42
CA GLN A 103 -5.33 8.26 7.74
C GLN A 103 -5.88 8.21 9.18
N GLY A 104 -6.04 7.02 9.76
CA GLY A 104 -6.43 6.87 11.16
C GLY A 104 -5.46 7.55 12.13
N GLU A 105 -4.15 7.45 11.88
CA GLU A 105 -3.12 8.12 12.69
C GLU A 105 -3.19 9.65 12.56
N PHE A 106 -3.41 10.17 11.34
CA PHE A 106 -3.62 11.60 11.12
C PHE A 106 -4.87 12.12 11.85
N GLN A 107 -5.95 11.33 11.89
CA GLN A 107 -7.17 11.70 12.62
C GLN A 107 -6.94 11.74 14.13
N VAL A 108 -6.21 10.75 14.69
CA VAL A 108 -5.83 10.75 16.11
C VAL A 108 -5.02 11.99 16.45
N ALA A 109 -4.13 12.41 15.54
CA ALA A 109 -3.36 13.65 15.65
C ALA A 109 -4.17 14.92 15.33
N LYS A 110 -5.50 14.79 15.05
CA LYS A 110 -6.42 15.89 14.71
C LYS A 110 -6.02 16.66 13.44
N GLN A 111 -5.30 16.01 12.53
CA GLN A 111 -4.97 16.58 11.23
C GLN A 111 -6.08 16.32 10.21
N VAL A 112 -6.29 17.27 9.32
CA VAL A 112 -7.39 17.29 8.36
C VAL A 112 -6.87 17.04 6.95
N ALA A 113 -7.38 16.00 6.30
CA ALA A 113 -7.08 15.71 4.90
C ALA A 113 -7.48 16.87 3.98
N GLY A 114 -6.61 17.21 3.04
CA GLY A 114 -6.78 18.34 2.14
C GLY A 114 -6.33 19.69 2.71
N LYS A 115 -6.03 19.76 4.02
CA LYS A 115 -5.53 20.96 4.70
C LYS A 115 -4.13 20.75 5.27
N ASP A 116 -3.99 19.78 6.16
CA ASP A 116 -2.74 19.52 6.89
C ASP A 116 -1.90 18.46 6.18
N TYR A 117 -2.53 17.55 5.46
CA TYR A 117 -1.89 16.55 4.60
C TYR A 117 -2.73 16.27 3.35
N THR A 118 -2.15 15.63 2.35
CA THR A 118 -2.86 15.19 1.15
C THR A 118 -2.53 13.74 0.83
N CYS A 119 -3.43 13.08 0.10
CA CYS A 119 -3.23 11.73 -0.43
C CYS A 119 -3.01 11.79 -1.93
N LEU A 120 -2.11 10.93 -2.41
CA LEU A 120 -1.77 10.78 -3.82
C LEU A 120 -2.01 9.32 -4.24
N PRO A 121 -3.28 8.89 -4.46
CA PRO A 121 -3.57 7.54 -4.92
C PRO A 121 -2.79 7.23 -6.19
N GLY A 122 -2.21 6.01 -6.28
CA GLY A 122 -1.32 5.63 -7.37
C GLY A 122 -0.14 6.59 -7.54
N LEU A 123 0.37 7.11 -6.42
CA LEU A 123 1.46 8.11 -6.33
C LEU A 123 1.19 9.41 -7.10
N GLY A 124 -0.08 9.71 -7.40
CA GLY A 124 -0.48 10.87 -8.18
C GLY A 124 -0.16 10.77 -9.68
N VAL A 125 0.26 9.60 -10.16
CA VAL A 125 0.59 9.33 -11.57
C VAL A 125 -0.52 8.56 -12.25
N ASN A 126 -0.84 7.37 -11.75
CA ASN A 126 -1.97 6.55 -12.20
C ASN A 126 -2.91 6.31 -11.02
N ALA A 127 -4.10 6.90 -11.08
CA ALA A 127 -5.12 6.78 -10.04
C ALA A 127 -5.76 5.38 -10.08
N LEU A 128 -5.07 4.40 -9.51
CA LEU A 128 -5.48 3.01 -9.34
C LEU A 128 -5.52 2.66 -7.87
N ILE A 129 -6.47 1.80 -7.47
CA ILE A 129 -6.57 1.24 -6.12
C ILE A 129 -6.41 -0.27 -6.21
N SER A 130 -5.52 -0.83 -5.39
CA SER A 130 -5.47 -2.27 -5.13
C SER A 130 -6.67 -2.67 -4.27
N THR A 131 -7.43 -3.66 -4.74
CA THR A 131 -8.58 -4.21 -4.02
C THR A 131 -8.12 -5.23 -2.99
N ASP A 132 -7.56 -4.74 -1.91
CA ASP A 132 -7.22 -5.53 -0.73
C ASP A 132 -7.97 -4.99 0.49
N GLY A 133 -7.98 -5.74 1.59
CA GLY A 133 -8.66 -5.34 2.79
C GLY A 133 -8.49 -6.33 3.93
N ASP A 134 -8.99 -5.95 5.10
CA ASP A 134 -9.02 -6.85 6.24
C ASP A 134 -10.11 -7.91 6.07
N SER A 135 -9.77 -9.15 6.42
CA SER A 135 -10.69 -10.28 6.44
C SER A 135 -10.95 -10.74 7.87
N PHE A 136 -12.20 -11.05 8.17
CA PHE A 136 -12.60 -11.62 9.45
C PHE A 136 -12.95 -13.08 9.27
N TYR A 137 -12.28 -13.94 9.99
CA TYR A 137 -12.49 -15.39 9.96
C TYR A 137 -13.26 -15.85 11.19
N PHE A 138 -14.32 -16.61 10.98
CA PHE A 138 -15.13 -17.17 12.04
C PHE A 138 -14.87 -18.69 12.12
N PRO A 139 -14.28 -19.19 13.20
CA PRO A 139 -14.06 -20.63 13.35
C PRO A 139 -15.39 -21.36 13.45
N LYS A 140 -15.44 -22.61 12.94
CA LYS A 140 -16.57 -23.49 13.15
C LYS A 140 -16.65 -23.88 14.62
N LEU A 141 -17.77 -23.59 15.28
CA LEU A 141 -18.00 -23.86 16.69
C LEU A 141 -19.06 -24.93 16.85
N ALA A 142 -18.88 -25.81 17.86
CA ALA A 142 -19.90 -26.80 18.24
C ALA A 142 -21.04 -26.17 19.05
N ASP A 143 -20.80 -25.06 19.70
CA ASP A 143 -21.77 -24.31 20.52
C ASP A 143 -22.66 -23.44 19.61
N ALA A 144 -23.95 -23.77 19.56
CA ALA A 144 -24.92 -23.08 18.71
C ALA A 144 -25.14 -21.61 19.08
N GLU A 145 -25.06 -21.25 20.37
CA GLU A 145 -25.24 -19.87 20.82
C GLU A 145 -24.05 -18.99 20.42
N LYS A 146 -22.83 -19.55 20.50
CA LYS A 146 -21.63 -18.86 20.00
C LYS A 146 -21.65 -18.72 18.49
N SER A 147 -22.12 -19.71 17.74
CA SER A 147 -22.28 -19.62 16.28
C SER A 147 -23.27 -18.50 15.91
N LYS A 148 -24.42 -18.41 16.59
CA LYS A 148 -25.37 -17.29 16.38
C LYS A 148 -24.75 -15.93 16.72
N ALA A 149 -23.92 -15.85 17.76
CA ALA A 149 -23.23 -14.63 18.11
C ALA A 149 -22.22 -14.19 17.01
N GLN A 150 -21.52 -15.16 16.40
CA GLN A 150 -20.64 -14.89 15.22
C GLN A 150 -21.44 -14.33 14.04
N GLU A 151 -22.60 -14.93 13.70
CA GLU A 151 -23.48 -14.46 12.63
C GLU A 151 -24.02 -13.07 12.91
N ALA A 152 -24.42 -12.80 14.16
CA ALA A 152 -24.86 -11.47 14.59
C ALA A 152 -23.73 -10.43 14.46
N LEU A 153 -22.51 -10.77 14.88
CA LEU A 153 -21.35 -9.90 14.73
C LEU A 153 -21.07 -9.61 13.24
N ALA A 154 -21.04 -10.63 12.38
CA ALA A 154 -20.87 -10.46 10.94
C ALA A 154 -21.92 -9.53 10.34
N SER A 155 -23.19 -9.71 10.74
CA SER A 155 -24.30 -8.86 10.29
C SER A 155 -24.12 -7.40 10.73
N VAL A 156 -23.69 -7.17 11.96
CA VAL A 156 -23.40 -5.81 12.46
C VAL A 156 -22.26 -5.19 11.69
N MET A 157 -21.16 -5.92 11.49
CA MET A 157 -19.98 -5.42 10.78
C MET A 157 -20.31 -5.03 9.33
N MET A 158 -21.21 -5.77 8.69
CA MET A 158 -21.65 -5.52 7.33
C MET A 158 -22.80 -4.51 7.23
N SER A 159 -23.34 -4.02 8.34
CA SER A 159 -24.41 -3.02 8.29
C SER A 159 -23.91 -1.68 7.72
N PRO A 160 -24.74 -0.93 6.96
CA PRO A 160 -24.35 0.36 6.39
C PRO A 160 -23.80 1.34 7.44
N ALA A 161 -24.46 1.43 8.59
CA ALA A 161 -24.06 2.33 9.66
C ALA A 161 -22.68 1.99 10.24
N THR A 162 -22.42 0.70 10.46
CA THR A 162 -21.11 0.24 10.95
C THR A 162 -20.03 0.45 9.91
N GLN A 163 -20.30 0.17 8.64
CA GLN A 163 -19.34 0.39 7.55
C GLN A 163 -18.92 1.86 7.46
N VAL A 164 -19.85 2.79 7.58
CA VAL A 164 -19.54 4.23 7.63
C VAL A 164 -18.72 4.57 8.88
N ALA A 165 -19.20 4.22 10.06
CA ALA A 165 -18.56 4.59 11.32
C ALA A 165 -17.13 4.01 11.46
N PHE A 166 -16.96 2.75 11.06
CA PHE A 166 -15.67 2.06 11.09
C PHE A 166 -14.67 2.68 10.11
N ASN A 167 -15.07 2.86 8.86
CA ASN A 167 -14.16 3.36 7.83
C ASN A 167 -13.82 4.84 8.02
N LEU A 168 -14.72 5.66 8.54
CA LEU A 168 -14.40 7.03 8.94
C LEU A 168 -13.31 7.10 10.01
N LYS A 169 -13.27 6.15 10.96
CA LYS A 169 -12.22 6.09 11.99
C LYS A 169 -10.93 5.48 11.46
N LYS A 170 -11.02 4.43 10.66
CA LYS A 170 -9.85 3.76 10.08
C LYS A 170 -9.20 4.60 8.98
N GLY A 171 -9.98 5.41 8.26
CA GLY A 171 -9.53 6.16 7.10
C GLY A 171 -9.60 5.36 5.79
N SER A 172 -10.15 4.14 5.83
CA SER A 172 -10.31 3.25 4.68
C SER A 172 -11.65 3.46 3.97
N LEU A 173 -11.84 2.75 2.86
CA LEU A 173 -13.09 2.78 2.10
C LEU A 173 -14.03 1.67 2.56
N PRO A 174 -15.36 1.91 2.60
CA PRO A 174 -16.33 0.88 2.91
C PRO A 174 -16.38 -0.17 1.78
N VAL A 175 -16.62 -1.44 2.15
CA VAL A 175 -16.81 -2.54 1.18
C VAL A 175 -18.19 -2.54 0.54
N ARG A 176 -19.11 -1.71 1.04
CA ARG A 176 -20.48 -1.55 0.53
C ARG A 176 -20.60 -0.31 -0.34
N GLY A 177 -21.29 -0.43 -1.49
CA GLY A 177 -21.58 0.71 -2.36
C GLY A 177 -22.86 1.50 -2.01
N ASP A 178 -23.66 1.01 -1.05
CA ASP A 178 -24.95 1.57 -0.64
C ASP A 178 -24.88 2.32 0.71
N VAL A 179 -23.73 2.91 1.01
CA VAL A 179 -23.48 3.65 2.27
C VAL A 179 -23.44 5.15 2.02
N ASP A 180 -23.80 5.93 3.06
CA ASP A 180 -23.65 7.38 3.04
C ASP A 180 -22.20 7.79 3.18
N THR A 181 -21.63 8.38 2.14
CA THR A 181 -20.24 8.85 2.09
C THR A 181 -20.09 10.37 2.27
N ASN A 182 -21.15 11.08 2.65
CA ASN A 182 -21.12 12.54 2.81
C ASN A 182 -20.08 13.00 3.84
N ALA A 183 -19.86 12.20 4.89
CA ALA A 183 -18.85 12.47 5.92
C ALA A 183 -17.42 12.09 5.53
N ALA A 184 -17.21 11.52 4.32
CA ALA A 184 -15.88 11.14 3.85
C ALA A 184 -14.96 12.37 3.72
N ASN A 185 -13.72 12.23 4.18
CA ASN A 185 -12.71 13.26 4.05
C ASN A 185 -12.17 13.36 2.60
N ASP A 186 -11.31 14.34 2.32
CA ASP A 186 -10.75 14.57 0.98
C ASP A 186 -10.04 13.32 0.40
N CYS A 187 -9.26 12.61 1.20
CA CYS A 187 -8.56 11.40 0.77
C CYS A 187 -9.54 10.24 0.45
N MET A 188 -10.54 10.03 1.28
CA MET A 188 -11.58 9.02 1.06
C MET A 188 -12.38 9.34 -0.22
N LYS A 189 -12.73 10.61 -0.46
CA LYS A 189 -13.43 11.04 -1.68
C LYS A 189 -12.63 10.74 -2.95
N LYS A 190 -11.32 10.95 -2.92
CA LYS A 190 -10.43 10.57 -4.04
C LYS A 190 -10.48 9.05 -4.29
N GLY A 191 -10.44 8.24 -3.23
CA GLY A 191 -10.55 6.79 -3.33
C GLY A 191 -11.91 6.34 -3.89
N LEU A 192 -13.02 6.90 -3.39
CA LEU A 192 -14.37 6.60 -3.87
C LEU A 192 -14.55 6.97 -5.35
N ASP A 193 -13.99 8.08 -5.81
CA ASP A 193 -14.02 8.48 -7.23
C ASP A 193 -13.26 7.47 -8.12
N ILE A 194 -12.13 6.96 -7.65
CA ILE A 194 -11.36 5.92 -8.36
C ILE A 194 -12.16 4.61 -8.45
N LEU A 195 -12.80 4.19 -7.35
CA LEU A 195 -13.67 3.01 -7.31
C LEU A 195 -14.85 3.16 -8.26
N ALA A 196 -15.51 4.32 -8.26
CA ALA A 196 -16.65 4.60 -9.14
C ALA A 196 -16.28 4.53 -10.62
N LYS A 197 -15.03 4.82 -10.97
CA LYS A 197 -14.50 4.71 -12.34
C LYS A 197 -14.04 3.29 -12.71
N GLY A 198 -14.09 2.34 -11.78
CA GLY A 198 -13.59 0.97 -11.99
C GLY A 198 -12.07 0.87 -12.12
N ASN A 199 -11.34 1.89 -11.68
CA ASN A 199 -9.88 1.93 -11.74
C ASN A 199 -9.27 1.12 -10.59
N THR A 200 -9.52 -0.18 -10.59
CA THR A 200 -9.02 -1.12 -9.58
C THR A 200 -8.10 -2.16 -10.18
N ILE A 201 -7.20 -2.67 -9.35
CA ILE A 201 -6.34 -3.82 -9.64
C ILE A 201 -6.48 -4.82 -8.49
N PRO A 202 -6.38 -6.14 -8.76
CA PRO A 202 -6.32 -7.14 -7.69
C PRO A 202 -5.03 -6.98 -6.89
N SER A 203 -5.07 -7.33 -5.61
CA SER A 203 -3.85 -7.36 -4.79
C SER A 203 -2.96 -8.55 -5.16
N THR A 204 -1.68 -8.48 -4.78
CA THR A 204 -0.75 -9.60 -4.96
C THR A 204 -1.22 -10.85 -4.22
N ASN A 205 -1.85 -10.71 -3.05
CA ASN A 205 -2.42 -11.81 -2.27
C ASN A 205 -3.54 -12.58 -3.00
N GLN A 206 -4.19 -11.95 -3.97
CA GLN A 206 -5.23 -12.59 -4.79
C GLN A 206 -4.67 -13.30 -6.03
N MET A 207 -3.41 -13.02 -6.38
CA MET A 207 -2.80 -13.50 -7.63
C MET A 207 -1.62 -14.44 -7.41
N MET A 208 -1.04 -14.44 -6.22
CA MET A 208 0.20 -15.13 -5.90
C MET A 208 -0.01 -16.02 -4.67
N THR A 209 0.77 -17.09 -4.58
CA THR A 209 0.83 -17.92 -3.38
C THR A 209 1.49 -17.17 -2.22
N GLU A 210 1.23 -17.62 -0.97
CA GLU A 210 1.88 -17.07 0.22
C GLU A 210 3.42 -17.21 0.15
N ASP A 211 3.89 -18.33 -0.38
CA ASP A 211 5.33 -18.58 -0.54
C ASP A 211 5.97 -17.57 -1.49
N THR A 212 5.36 -17.36 -2.66
CA THR A 212 5.85 -16.36 -3.62
C THR A 212 5.82 -14.94 -3.05
N ASN A 213 4.73 -14.57 -2.36
CA ASN A 213 4.66 -13.26 -1.69
C ASN A 213 5.76 -13.11 -0.63
N THR A 214 6.06 -14.18 0.12
CA THR A 214 7.14 -14.17 1.12
C THR A 214 8.51 -13.95 0.46
N GLN A 215 8.81 -14.65 -0.63
CA GLN A 215 10.06 -14.45 -1.37
C GLN A 215 10.21 -13.02 -1.90
N ILE A 216 9.12 -12.42 -2.39
CA ILE A 216 9.10 -11.02 -2.83
C ILE A 216 9.32 -10.07 -1.65
N ASN A 217 8.65 -10.31 -0.52
CA ASN A 217 8.83 -9.52 0.70
C ASN A 217 10.29 -9.54 1.19
N ASP A 218 10.91 -10.71 1.18
CA ASP A 218 12.32 -10.89 1.58
C ASP A 218 13.28 -10.18 0.60
N LEU A 219 13.04 -10.29 -0.70
CA LEU A 219 13.82 -9.58 -1.70
C LEU A 219 13.79 -8.07 -1.47
N PHE A 220 12.62 -7.48 -1.26
CA PHE A 220 12.52 -6.03 -1.06
C PHE A 220 13.02 -5.59 0.31
N SER A 221 12.88 -6.42 1.34
CA SER A 221 13.50 -6.18 2.63
C SER A 221 15.03 -6.08 2.49
N GLN A 222 15.65 -7.02 1.79
CA GLN A 222 17.08 -6.99 1.48
C GLN A 222 17.47 -5.79 0.61
N PHE A 223 16.72 -5.55 -0.47
CA PHE A 223 17.01 -4.45 -1.39
C PHE A 223 17.00 -3.08 -0.68
N PHE A 224 16.09 -2.87 0.27
CA PHE A 224 16.03 -1.63 1.06
C PHE A 224 17.11 -1.58 2.15
N ALA A 225 17.58 -2.72 2.65
CA ALA A 225 18.60 -2.79 3.70
C ALA A 225 20.03 -2.77 3.17
N GLU A 226 20.28 -3.27 1.95
CA GLU A 226 21.60 -3.49 1.39
C GLU A 226 21.90 -2.51 0.24
N PRO A 227 22.57 -1.38 0.49
CA PRO A 227 22.90 -0.40 -0.55
C PRO A 227 23.74 -0.97 -1.70
N ALA A 228 24.48 -2.05 -1.47
CA ALA A 228 25.33 -2.71 -2.47
C ALA A 228 24.50 -3.49 -3.51
N MET A 229 23.26 -3.92 -3.19
CA MET A 229 22.40 -4.57 -4.15
C MET A 229 21.93 -3.54 -5.19
N THR A 230 22.26 -3.75 -6.46
CA THR A 230 21.84 -2.82 -7.52
C THR A 230 20.37 -3.03 -7.89
N ALA A 231 19.78 -2.04 -8.55
CA ALA A 231 18.42 -2.16 -9.10
C ALA A 231 18.33 -3.30 -10.14
N GLU A 232 19.39 -3.50 -10.91
CA GLU A 232 19.49 -4.57 -11.91
C GLU A 232 19.54 -5.96 -11.26
N ASP A 233 20.36 -6.13 -10.21
CA ASP A 233 20.43 -7.38 -9.46
C ASP A 233 19.08 -7.72 -8.81
N ALA A 234 18.42 -6.72 -8.22
CA ALA A 234 17.11 -6.89 -7.61
C ALA A 234 16.03 -7.25 -8.66
N GLN A 235 16.06 -6.61 -9.84
CA GLN A 235 15.15 -6.94 -10.94
C GLN A 235 15.37 -8.39 -11.42
N LYS A 236 16.62 -8.81 -11.62
CA LYS A 236 16.91 -10.18 -12.04
C LYS A 236 16.36 -11.19 -11.03
N ARG A 237 16.65 -11.02 -9.75
CA ARG A 237 16.12 -11.90 -8.68
C ARG A 237 14.59 -11.90 -8.63
N PHE A 238 13.97 -10.76 -8.86
CA PHE A 238 12.52 -10.66 -8.95
C PHE A 238 11.97 -11.45 -10.14
N ALA A 239 12.57 -11.33 -11.31
CA ALA A 239 12.18 -12.09 -12.49
C ALA A 239 12.33 -13.61 -12.26
N ASP A 240 13.40 -14.05 -11.61
CA ASP A 240 13.61 -15.46 -11.22
C ASP A 240 12.50 -15.95 -10.27
N ILE A 241 12.06 -15.12 -9.30
CA ILE A 241 10.94 -15.45 -8.42
C ILE A 241 9.63 -15.57 -9.22
N ILE A 242 9.37 -14.64 -10.14
CA ILE A 242 8.16 -14.67 -10.99
C ILE A 242 8.15 -15.90 -11.89
N ALA A 243 9.30 -16.27 -12.48
CA ALA A 243 9.43 -17.47 -13.31
C ALA A 243 9.16 -18.78 -12.54
N ALA A 244 9.49 -18.80 -11.25
CA ALA A 244 9.26 -19.95 -10.36
C ALA A 244 7.87 -19.95 -9.71
N ALA A 245 7.07 -18.90 -9.88
CA ALA A 245 5.76 -18.75 -9.24
C ALA A 245 4.70 -19.69 -9.83
N GLU A 246 3.90 -20.34 -8.96
CA GLU A 246 2.76 -21.20 -9.31
C GLU A 246 1.45 -20.39 -9.48
#